data_66c99b737fc4db16823584f490627a68
#
_entry.id   66c99b737fc4db16823584f490627a68
#
_cell.length_a   1.000
_cell.length_b   1.000
_cell.length_c   1.000
_cell.angle_alpha   90.00
_cell.angle_beta   90.00
_cell.angle_gamma   90.00
#
_symmetry.space_group_name_H-M   'P 1'
#
loop_
_entity.id
_entity.type
_entity.pdbx_description
1 polymer ?
#
loop_
_entity_poly.entity_id
_entity_poly.type
_entity_poly.pdbx_seq_one_letter_code
_entity_poly.pdbx_strand_id
1 'polypeptide(L)'
;MKLTRFKVLFFLIVVCFLFAIAKVFSIEVLNLGQYKRIYATQIQPTIVVEGKRGLIFDSRDKILAENTFLYDIFVDPKYYIAHNNHENNKFLNFIDNFFKINIRQLIQKNPQKQYINLGIIPAKYFFFIKKHIPLGFGLQKKQVRYYPYKNDASHIIGFVNESGKGVVSVEKEYNMYLQGQKIFEKISLTPYGTIQYSKIPQNGDNIHLTINETVQNYLHYLLKTTLKKHKAKMAMGIVEKPDGSIVAMDDVPGYNNNKYYDYTNYARIKDMPINFLFEPGSVFKIVTMSSALNSGIFNGNETLWCDNGYWPVFGHIIEDVEDNKFLRFDQVFAYSSNVCSAKIALKEKKKIFYKYLWRFGFGKKTGIDLPGEESGIVKDYILLRPFDLATMAFGQGISVTDIQLARAYATIANGGFLITPHVLNYITKNHKIIYKYKEHPIRILKTQTVKKVRHILGDVVKYGTGIYAQLKNYSIGGKTGTAQVANGRGGYSKNHYIGSFIAVFPLNKPQFVILITVVDPKGVNYGGVVAAPYVAKMASFLAAYYKIPGNNNLIINKKIAWRQ
;
A
#
# COMPACT_ATOMS: atom_id res chain seq x y z
N MET A 1 -64.34 48.28 -57.75
CA MET A 1 -63.03 47.57 -57.81
C MET A 1 -62.18 47.63 -56.48
N LYS A 2 -62.25 48.73 -55.75
CA LYS A 2 -61.46 48.83 -54.47
C LYS A 2 -61.99 47.95 -53.35
N LEU A 3 -63.32 47.74 -53.19
CA LEU A 3 -63.94 46.97 -52.13
C LEU A 3 -63.68 45.47 -52.25
N THR A 4 -63.52 44.96 -53.47
CA THR A 4 -63.20 43.53 -53.72
C THR A 4 -61.74 43.19 -53.36
N ARG A 5 -60.83 44.10 -53.64
CA ARG A 5 -59.40 43.91 -53.26
C ARG A 5 -59.20 43.89 -51.72
N PHE A 6 -59.94 44.75 -51.03
CA PHE A 6 -59.90 44.78 -49.58
C PHE A 6 -60.43 43.48 -48.95
N LYS A 7 -61.53 42.94 -49.46
CA LYS A 7 -62.10 41.67 -49.03
C LYS A 7 -61.15 40.51 -49.30
N VAL A 8 -60.49 40.49 -50.42
CA VAL A 8 -59.47 39.46 -50.76
C VAL A 8 -58.25 39.55 -49.82
N LEU A 9 -57.78 40.78 -49.55
CA LEU A 9 -56.67 40.96 -48.59
C LEU A 9 -57.02 40.53 -47.17
N PHE A 10 -58.24 40.93 -46.71
CA PHE A 10 -58.73 40.51 -45.39
C PHE A 10 -58.91 39.02 -45.30
N PHE A 11 -59.41 38.33 -46.30
CA PHE A 11 -59.54 36.88 -46.36
C PHE A 11 -58.16 36.20 -46.27
N LEU A 12 -57.15 36.70 -47.00
CA LEU A 12 -55.79 36.20 -46.95
C LEU A 12 -55.17 36.35 -45.57
N ILE A 13 -55.39 37.47 -44.86
CA ILE A 13 -54.90 37.68 -43.49
C ILE A 13 -55.58 36.69 -42.56
N VAL A 14 -56.88 36.46 -42.64
CA VAL A 14 -57.61 35.50 -41.83
C VAL A 14 -57.11 34.07 -42.06
N VAL A 15 -56.86 33.67 -43.31
CA VAL A 15 -56.32 32.37 -43.65
C VAL A 15 -54.90 32.17 -43.07
N CYS A 16 -54.03 33.22 -43.18
CA CYS A 16 -52.70 33.17 -42.55
C CYS A 16 -52.81 33.04 -41.00
N PHE A 17 -53.75 33.74 -40.39
CA PHE A 17 -53.94 33.66 -38.95
C PHE A 17 -54.46 32.28 -38.50
N LEU A 18 -55.42 31.70 -39.24
CA LEU A 18 -55.90 30.32 -39.01
C LEU A 18 -54.78 29.29 -39.19
N PHE A 19 -53.95 29.50 -40.21
CA PHE A 19 -52.77 28.63 -40.42
C PHE A 19 -51.77 28.73 -39.25
N ALA A 20 -51.51 29.94 -38.75
CA ALA A 20 -50.66 30.15 -37.59
C ALA A 20 -51.21 29.46 -36.35
N ILE A 21 -52.53 29.62 -36.10
CA ILE A 21 -53.23 28.94 -34.96
C ILE A 21 -53.13 27.41 -35.10
N ALA A 22 -53.41 26.88 -36.31
CA ALA A 22 -53.31 25.44 -36.58
C ALA A 22 -51.88 24.94 -36.36
N LYS A 23 -50.85 25.73 -36.72
CA LYS A 23 -49.46 25.39 -36.49
C LYS A 23 -49.07 25.40 -35.03
N VAL A 24 -49.53 26.40 -34.25
CA VAL A 24 -49.36 26.44 -32.78
C VAL A 24 -50.02 25.24 -32.14
N PHE A 25 -51.29 24.95 -32.51
CA PHE A 25 -52.01 23.78 -32.01
C PHE A 25 -51.25 22.46 -32.33
N SER A 26 -50.72 22.33 -33.55
CA SER A 26 -49.93 21.15 -33.92
C SER A 26 -48.70 21.02 -33.07
N ILE A 27 -48.01 22.11 -32.72
CA ILE A 27 -46.80 22.09 -31.85
C ILE A 27 -47.16 21.76 -30.38
N GLU A 28 -48.20 22.48 -29.86
CA GLU A 28 -48.51 22.38 -28.41
C GLU A 28 -49.34 21.16 -28.05
N VAL A 29 -50.16 20.62 -28.97
CA VAL A 29 -51.06 19.51 -28.66
C VAL A 29 -50.66 18.22 -29.35
N LEU A 30 -50.50 18.23 -30.68
CA LEU A 30 -50.25 17.00 -31.43
C LEU A 30 -48.81 16.49 -31.29
N ASN A 31 -47.81 17.39 -31.27
CA ASN A 31 -46.40 17.02 -31.25
C ASN A 31 -45.72 17.37 -29.92
N LEU A 32 -46.48 17.64 -28.84
CA LEU A 32 -45.93 18.00 -27.54
C LEU A 32 -44.89 16.99 -27.03
N GLY A 33 -45.15 15.69 -27.22
CA GLY A 33 -44.23 14.62 -26.81
C GLY A 33 -42.89 14.63 -27.52
N GLN A 34 -42.92 14.95 -28.84
CA GLN A 34 -41.70 15.03 -29.67
C GLN A 34 -40.88 16.28 -29.29
N TYR A 35 -41.52 17.43 -29.17
CA TYR A 35 -40.84 18.66 -28.76
C TYR A 35 -40.32 18.60 -27.30
N LYS A 36 -41.06 17.98 -26.39
CA LYS A 36 -40.55 17.70 -25.03
C LYS A 36 -39.33 16.81 -25.03
N ARG A 37 -39.26 15.79 -25.90
CA ARG A 37 -38.06 14.96 -26.05
C ARG A 37 -36.88 15.76 -26.60
N ILE A 38 -37.09 16.54 -27.64
CA ILE A 38 -36.05 17.41 -28.22
C ILE A 38 -35.55 18.41 -27.18
N TYR A 39 -36.47 19.07 -26.45
CA TYR A 39 -36.13 19.97 -25.36
C TYR A 39 -35.30 19.28 -24.25
N ALA A 40 -35.73 18.09 -23.81
CA ALA A 40 -35.03 17.34 -22.78
C ALA A 40 -33.64 16.87 -23.21
N THR A 41 -33.46 16.54 -24.50
CA THR A 41 -32.16 16.04 -25.01
C THR A 41 -31.20 17.12 -25.43
N GLN A 42 -31.71 18.23 -25.98
CA GLN A 42 -30.88 19.31 -26.56
C GLN A 42 -30.73 20.52 -25.63
N ILE A 43 -31.77 20.88 -24.87
CA ILE A 43 -31.78 22.10 -24.04
C ILE A 43 -31.58 21.80 -22.57
N GLN A 44 -32.06 20.63 -22.08
CA GLN A 44 -31.87 20.18 -20.70
C GLN A 44 -31.25 18.78 -20.63
N PRO A 45 -30.05 18.57 -21.16
CA PRO A 45 -29.40 17.28 -21.02
C PRO A 45 -29.12 16.97 -19.54
N THR A 46 -29.29 15.71 -19.18
CA THR A 46 -28.88 15.22 -17.85
C THR A 46 -27.40 14.89 -17.91
N ILE A 47 -26.61 15.52 -17.08
CA ILE A 47 -25.18 15.21 -16.90
C ILE A 47 -24.92 14.60 -15.54
N VAL A 48 -23.87 13.79 -15.46
CA VAL A 48 -23.34 13.30 -14.18
C VAL A 48 -22.32 14.30 -13.68
N VAL A 49 -22.56 14.87 -12.51
CA VAL A 49 -21.59 15.72 -11.82
C VAL A 49 -21.05 14.97 -10.63
N GLU A 50 -19.75 14.88 -10.52
CA GLU A 50 -19.08 14.17 -9.45
C GLU A 50 -18.32 15.12 -8.54
N GLY A 51 -18.45 14.91 -7.22
CA GLY A 51 -17.60 15.53 -6.22
C GLY A 51 -16.14 15.07 -6.38
N LYS A 52 -15.21 15.87 -5.92
CA LYS A 52 -13.79 15.51 -5.94
C LYS A 52 -13.56 14.31 -5.02
N ARG A 53 -12.70 13.39 -5.44
CA ARG A 53 -12.24 12.30 -4.58
C ARG A 53 -11.45 12.88 -3.40
N GLY A 54 -11.63 12.35 -2.18
CA GLY A 54 -10.92 12.78 -0.98
C GLY A 54 -9.39 12.65 -1.12
N LEU A 55 -8.65 13.43 -0.36
CA LEU A 55 -7.19 13.39 -0.32
C LEU A 55 -6.72 12.24 0.58
N ILE A 56 -5.51 11.74 0.33
CA ILE A 56 -4.82 10.81 1.23
C ILE A 56 -3.59 11.54 1.76
N PHE A 57 -3.46 11.57 3.09
CA PHE A 57 -2.37 12.22 3.79
C PHE A 57 -1.51 11.21 4.54
N ASP A 58 -0.24 11.54 4.71
CA ASP A 58 0.66 10.85 5.63
C ASP A 58 0.43 11.29 7.08
N SER A 59 1.19 10.74 8.02
CA SER A 59 1.12 11.06 9.46
C SER A 59 1.56 12.48 9.84
N ARG A 60 2.07 13.27 8.88
CA ARG A 60 2.49 14.66 9.01
C ARG A 60 1.76 15.59 8.03
N ASP A 61 0.58 15.17 7.58
CA ASP A 61 -0.28 15.89 6.64
C ASP A 61 0.36 16.19 5.27
N LYS A 62 1.39 15.42 4.86
CA LYS A 62 1.87 15.46 3.49
C LYS A 62 0.88 14.71 2.58
N ILE A 63 0.58 15.28 1.43
CA ILE A 63 -0.36 14.71 0.46
C ILE A 63 0.30 13.54 -0.27
N LEU A 64 -0.26 12.34 -0.10
CA LEU A 64 0.16 11.11 -0.76
C LEU A 64 -0.64 10.83 -2.04
N ALA A 65 -1.91 11.27 -2.09
CA ALA A 65 -2.75 11.19 -3.27
C ALA A 65 -3.69 12.39 -3.35
N GLU A 66 -3.74 13.02 -4.52
CA GLU A 66 -4.56 14.19 -4.81
C GLU A 66 -5.26 14.08 -6.16
N ASN A 67 -6.10 15.06 -6.46
CA ASN A 67 -6.74 15.17 -7.75
C ASN A 67 -6.09 16.31 -8.55
N THR A 68 -5.69 16.02 -9.76
CA THR A 68 -5.22 17.01 -10.71
C THR A 68 -6.12 17.04 -11.95
N PHE A 69 -5.89 18.00 -12.83
CA PHE A 69 -6.64 18.09 -14.07
C PHE A 69 -5.71 17.83 -15.24
N LEU A 70 -6.19 17.02 -16.16
CA LEU A 70 -5.65 16.87 -17.49
C LEU A 70 -6.69 17.36 -18.49
N TYR A 71 -6.26 17.65 -19.70
CA TYR A 71 -7.14 18.09 -20.77
C TYR A 71 -7.08 17.08 -21.89
N ASP A 72 -8.22 16.47 -22.19
CA ASP A 72 -8.41 15.68 -23.39
C ASP A 72 -8.59 16.63 -24.56
N ILE A 73 -7.74 16.54 -25.58
CA ILE A 73 -7.87 17.29 -26.81
C ILE A 73 -8.54 16.42 -27.85
N PHE A 74 -9.53 16.97 -28.49
CA PHE A 74 -10.20 16.35 -29.62
C PHE A 74 -10.32 17.32 -30.80
N VAL A 75 -10.54 16.77 -31.97
CA VAL A 75 -10.84 17.53 -33.19
C VAL A 75 -12.11 17.00 -33.82
N ASP A 76 -12.94 17.93 -34.31
CA ASP A 76 -14.02 17.69 -35.28
C ASP A 76 -13.49 18.03 -36.66
N PRO A 77 -13.02 17.06 -37.46
CA PRO A 77 -12.47 17.32 -38.79
C PRO A 77 -13.47 18.01 -39.75
N LYS A 78 -14.73 17.58 -39.70
CA LYS A 78 -15.79 18.16 -40.55
C LYS A 78 -15.98 19.64 -40.27
N TYR A 79 -16.09 20.01 -39.01
CA TYR A 79 -16.25 21.39 -38.57
C TYR A 79 -14.99 22.21 -38.82
N TYR A 80 -13.80 21.65 -38.56
CA TYR A 80 -12.51 22.28 -38.79
C TYR A 80 -12.33 22.67 -40.27
N ILE A 81 -12.59 21.75 -41.22
CA ILE A 81 -12.46 21.99 -42.67
C ILE A 81 -13.44 23.05 -43.11
N ALA A 82 -14.67 23.06 -42.60
CA ALA A 82 -15.70 24.01 -43.00
C ALA A 82 -15.46 25.46 -42.55
N HIS A 83 -14.72 25.67 -41.44
CA HIS A 83 -14.65 26.98 -40.77
C HIS A 83 -13.24 27.57 -40.63
N ASN A 84 -12.19 26.85 -41.02
CA ASN A 84 -10.82 27.36 -40.89
C ASN A 84 -10.23 27.70 -42.29
N ASN A 85 -10.32 28.97 -42.66
CA ASN A 85 -9.70 29.51 -43.88
C ASN A 85 -8.22 29.92 -43.66
N HIS A 86 -7.76 29.99 -42.39
CA HIS A 86 -6.38 30.30 -42.05
C HIS A 86 -5.84 29.24 -41.11
N GLU A 87 -4.74 28.59 -41.50
CA GLU A 87 -4.07 27.59 -40.68
C GLU A 87 -3.40 28.23 -39.42
N ASN A 88 -3.77 27.79 -38.22
CA ASN A 88 -3.06 28.14 -37.01
C ASN A 88 -1.82 27.23 -36.85
N ASN A 89 -0.78 27.54 -37.63
CA ASN A 89 0.43 26.71 -37.67
C ASN A 89 1.10 26.50 -36.32
N LYS A 90 1.00 27.47 -35.39
CA LYS A 90 1.58 27.34 -34.04
C LYS A 90 0.92 26.22 -33.23
N PHE A 91 -0.41 26.17 -33.27
CA PHE A 91 -1.15 25.13 -32.54
C PHE A 91 -1.00 23.76 -33.20
N LEU A 92 -1.14 23.67 -34.52
CA LEU A 92 -1.01 22.39 -35.22
C LEU A 92 0.39 21.78 -35.06
N ASN A 93 1.44 22.61 -35.17
CA ASN A 93 2.82 22.17 -34.97
C ASN A 93 3.06 21.74 -33.52
N PHE A 94 2.42 22.39 -32.53
CA PHE A 94 2.48 21.93 -31.13
C PHE A 94 1.85 20.54 -30.97
N ILE A 95 0.68 20.29 -31.55
CA ILE A 95 -0.01 19.00 -31.54
C ILE A 95 0.85 17.92 -32.22
N ASP A 96 1.39 18.21 -33.42
CA ASP A 96 2.26 17.28 -34.14
C ASP A 96 3.47 16.86 -33.34
N ASN A 97 4.16 17.84 -32.72
CA ASN A 97 5.35 17.58 -31.91
C ASN A 97 5.02 16.85 -30.61
N PHE A 98 3.92 17.21 -29.94
CA PHE A 98 3.55 16.65 -28.65
C PHE A 98 3.07 15.20 -28.75
N PHE A 99 2.19 14.91 -29.73
CA PHE A 99 1.63 13.57 -29.93
C PHE A 99 2.40 12.72 -30.94
N LYS A 100 3.43 13.30 -31.61
CA LYS A 100 4.19 12.65 -32.69
C LYS A 100 3.29 12.13 -33.82
N ILE A 101 2.33 12.95 -34.24
CA ILE A 101 1.37 12.66 -35.30
C ILE A 101 1.47 13.77 -36.37
N ASN A 102 0.92 13.52 -37.57
CA ASN A 102 0.64 14.54 -38.55
C ASN A 102 -0.85 14.85 -38.49
N ILE A 103 -1.21 15.91 -37.74
CA ILE A 103 -2.63 16.28 -37.53
C ILE A 103 -3.34 16.68 -38.82
N ARG A 104 -2.64 17.35 -39.73
CA ARG A 104 -3.23 17.76 -41.03
C ARG A 104 -3.62 16.53 -41.86
N GLN A 105 -2.72 15.55 -41.95
CA GLN A 105 -2.97 14.29 -42.65
C GLN A 105 -4.10 13.49 -41.97
N LEU A 106 -4.16 13.50 -40.63
CA LEU A 106 -5.21 12.83 -39.85
C LEU A 106 -6.59 13.43 -40.18
N ILE A 107 -6.70 14.77 -40.24
CA ILE A 107 -7.93 15.48 -40.58
C ILE A 107 -8.33 15.18 -42.03
N GLN A 108 -7.40 15.26 -42.98
CA GLN A 108 -7.66 14.97 -44.39
C GLN A 108 -8.11 13.52 -44.65
N LYS A 109 -7.59 12.56 -43.93
CA LYS A 109 -8.02 11.15 -44.03
C LYS A 109 -9.41 10.89 -43.43
N ASN A 110 -9.95 11.81 -42.64
CA ASN A 110 -11.21 11.62 -41.90
C ASN A 110 -12.15 12.84 -42.03
N PRO A 111 -12.43 13.37 -43.22
CA PRO A 111 -13.09 14.67 -43.42
C PRO A 111 -14.54 14.73 -42.93
N GLN A 112 -15.20 13.57 -42.80
CA GLN A 112 -16.61 13.48 -42.38
C GLN A 112 -16.77 13.13 -40.87
N LYS A 113 -15.68 12.81 -40.17
CA LYS A 113 -15.78 12.53 -38.75
C LYS A 113 -16.04 13.82 -37.96
N GLN A 114 -16.90 13.71 -36.95
CA GLN A 114 -17.24 14.80 -36.03
C GLN A 114 -16.42 14.76 -34.72
N TYR A 115 -15.70 13.66 -34.45
CA TYR A 115 -14.91 13.51 -33.24
C TYR A 115 -13.72 12.58 -33.46
N ILE A 116 -12.53 13.09 -33.20
CA ILE A 116 -11.29 12.29 -33.08
C ILE A 116 -10.58 12.73 -31.81
N ASN A 117 -10.44 11.82 -30.85
CA ASN A 117 -9.62 12.07 -29.66
C ASN A 117 -8.14 12.02 -30.04
N LEU A 118 -7.39 13.06 -29.72
CA LEU A 118 -5.94 13.16 -29.98
C LEU A 118 -5.11 12.72 -28.79
N GLY A 119 -5.71 12.72 -27.59
CA GLY A 119 -5.06 12.31 -26.35
C GLY A 119 -5.03 13.38 -25.27
N ILE A 120 -4.26 13.11 -24.23
CA ILE A 120 -4.26 13.88 -22.98
C ILE A 120 -3.06 14.82 -22.92
N ILE A 121 -3.32 16.07 -22.55
CA ILE A 121 -2.29 17.10 -22.35
C ILE A 121 -2.26 17.56 -20.88
N PRO A 122 -1.07 17.68 -20.28
CA PRO A 122 -0.89 18.22 -18.93
C PRO A 122 -1.41 19.66 -18.79
N ALA A 123 -1.94 19.98 -17.61
CA ALA A 123 -2.52 21.29 -17.30
C ALA A 123 -1.57 22.48 -17.55
N LYS A 124 -0.26 22.29 -17.46
CA LYS A 124 0.74 23.34 -17.74
C LYS A 124 0.64 23.96 -19.13
N TYR A 125 0.10 23.23 -20.10
CA TYR A 125 -0.09 23.71 -21.47
C TYR A 125 -1.45 24.39 -21.69
N PHE A 126 -2.33 24.43 -20.68
CA PHE A 126 -3.70 24.94 -20.83
C PHE A 126 -3.75 26.38 -21.38
N PHE A 127 -2.98 27.30 -20.82
CA PHE A 127 -3.00 28.70 -21.26
C PHE A 127 -2.50 28.87 -22.69
N PHE A 128 -1.47 28.12 -23.09
CA PHE A 128 -0.98 28.12 -24.46
C PHE A 128 -2.07 27.63 -25.42
N ILE A 129 -2.69 26.50 -25.10
CA ILE A 129 -3.73 25.88 -25.93
C ILE A 129 -4.95 26.78 -26.00
N LYS A 130 -5.47 27.27 -24.88
CA LYS A 130 -6.63 28.17 -24.85
C LYS A 130 -6.44 29.41 -25.71
N LYS A 131 -5.21 29.93 -25.81
CA LYS A 131 -4.89 31.10 -26.63
C LYS A 131 -4.81 30.78 -28.11
N HIS A 132 -4.47 29.58 -28.53
CA HIS A 132 -4.14 29.24 -29.91
C HIS A 132 -5.04 28.16 -30.51
N ILE A 133 -5.99 27.61 -29.76
CA ILE A 133 -6.89 26.55 -30.22
C ILE A 133 -7.79 27.06 -31.36
N PRO A 134 -7.76 26.44 -32.57
CA PRO A 134 -8.61 26.85 -33.66
C PRO A 134 -10.01 26.28 -33.52
N LEU A 135 -10.95 26.82 -34.31
CA LEU A 135 -12.30 26.27 -34.45
C LEU A 135 -12.24 24.81 -34.90
N GLY A 136 -13.14 23.97 -34.38
CA GLY A 136 -13.15 22.54 -34.65
C GLY A 136 -12.26 21.72 -33.72
N PHE A 137 -11.37 22.33 -32.92
CA PHE A 137 -10.70 21.66 -31.83
C PHE A 137 -11.39 21.99 -30.50
N GLY A 138 -11.41 21.03 -29.59
CA GLY A 138 -11.97 21.23 -28.27
C GLY A 138 -11.10 20.65 -27.17
N LEU A 139 -11.32 21.17 -25.96
CA LEU A 139 -10.67 20.73 -24.73
C LEU A 139 -11.72 20.23 -23.76
N GLN A 140 -11.60 18.97 -23.36
CA GLN A 140 -12.40 18.43 -22.28
C GLN A 140 -11.55 18.29 -21.02
N LYS A 141 -11.92 19.01 -19.97
CA LYS A 141 -11.26 18.92 -18.68
C LYS A 141 -11.60 17.58 -18.03
N LYS A 142 -10.59 16.76 -17.73
CA LYS A 142 -10.72 15.48 -17.08
C LYS A 142 -10.01 15.52 -15.72
N GLN A 143 -10.73 15.21 -14.67
CA GLN A 143 -10.12 15.03 -13.34
C GLN A 143 -9.45 13.68 -13.30
N VAL A 144 -8.20 13.64 -12.86
CA VAL A 144 -7.41 12.41 -12.71
C VAL A 144 -6.78 12.37 -11.32
N ARG A 145 -6.58 11.16 -10.82
CA ARG A 145 -5.85 10.94 -9.59
C ARG A 145 -4.35 11.06 -9.82
N TYR A 146 -3.65 11.73 -8.92
CA TYR A 146 -2.22 11.96 -8.99
C TYR A 146 -1.53 11.54 -7.69
N TYR A 147 -0.40 10.85 -7.81
CA TYR A 147 0.39 10.29 -6.72
C TYR A 147 1.79 10.92 -6.77
N PRO A 148 2.07 11.95 -5.92
CA PRO A 148 3.32 12.71 -5.99
C PRO A 148 4.58 11.87 -5.84
N TYR A 149 4.52 10.86 -4.98
CA TYR A 149 5.68 10.01 -4.62
C TYR A 149 5.87 8.77 -5.51
N LYS A 150 5.01 8.59 -6.51
CA LYS A 150 5.14 7.55 -7.55
C LYS A 150 5.30 6.14 -6.97
N ASN A 151 6.56 5.64 -6.89
CA ASN A 151 6.87 4.27 -6.47
C ASN A 151 7.00 4.10 -4.96
N ASP A 152 7.29 5.18 -4.21
CA ASP A 152 7.79 5.07 -2.84
C ASP A 152 6.76 4.54 -1.82
N ALA A 153 5.48 4.70 -2.10
CA ALA A 153 4.40 4.16 -1.27
C ALA A 153 3.31 3.49 -2.11
N SER A 154 3.70 2.97 -3.29
CA SER A 154 2.75 2.48 -4.29
C SER A 154 1.87 1.34 -3.78
N HIS A 155 2.46 0.37 -3.10
CA HIS A 155 1.75 -0.80 -2.60
C HIS A 155 0.76 -0.48 -1.47
N ILE A 156 1.05 0.53 -0.64
CA ILE A 156 0.15 0.96 0.44
C ILE A 156 -0.99 1.82 -0.10
N ILE A 157 -0.67 2.81 -0.95
CA ILE A 157 -1.68 3.76 -1.43
C ILE A 157 -2.59 3.10 -2.46
N GLY A 158 -2.01 2.35 -3.40
CA GLY A 158 -2.74 1.78 -4.53
C GLY A 158 -3.03 2.80 -5.62
N PHE A 159 -4.04 2.53 -6.44
CA PHE A 159 -4.47 3.40 -7.54
C PHE A 159 -5.96 3.26 -7.82
N VAL A 160 -6.47 4.21 -8.61
CA VAL A 160 -7.84 4.19 -9.14
C VAL A 160 -7.82 3.81 -10.61
N ASN A 161 -8.91 3.20 -11.09
CA ASN A 161 -9.13 2.96 -12.50
C ASN A 161 -9.59 4.24 -13.24
N GLU A 162 -9.84 4.15 -14.54
CA GLU A 162 -10.29 5.27 -15.37
C GLU A 162 -11.61 5.89 -14.91
N SER A 163 -12.48 5.10 -14.26
CA SER A 163 -13.75 5.59 -13.68
C SER A 163 -13.59 6.21 -12.29
N GLY A 164 -12.35 6.36 -11.78
CA GLY A 164 -12.08 6.95 -10.47
C GLY A 164 -12.37 6.02 -9.28
N LYS A 165 -12.63 4.72 -9.52
CA LYS A 165 -12.86 3.73 -8.44
C LYS A 165 -11.52 3.15 -7.98
N GLY A 166 -11.32 3.04 -6.67
CA GLY A 166 -10.15 2.39 -6.07
C GLY A 166 -10.06 0.90 -6.43
N VAL A 167 -8.87 0.44 -6.85
CA VAL A 167 -8.64 -0.93 -7.34
C VAL A 167 -7.87 -1.79 -6.35
N VAL A 168 -6.85 -1.23 -5.70
CA VAL A 168 -5.98 -1.94 -4.75
C VAL A 168 -5.68 -1.08 -3.53
N SER A 169 -5.24 -1.69 -2.46
CA SER A 169 -4.70 -1.07 -1.24
C SER A 169 -5.63 -0.01 -0.61
N VAL A 170 -5.12 1.08 -0.04
CA VAL A 170 -5.89 2.14 0.62
C VAL A 170 -6.96 2.73 -0.29
N GLU A 171 -6.65 2.98 -1.57
CA GLU A 171 -7.63 3.48 -2.54
C GLU A 171 -8.84 2.57 -2.69
N LYS A 172 -8.67 1.24 -2.57
CA LYS A 172 -9.75 0.25 -2.61
C LYS A 172 -10.44 0.11 -1.26
N GLU A 173 -9.68 -0.05 -0.17
CA GLU A 173 -10.21 -0.29 1.17
C GLU A 173 -11.12 0.85 1.61
N TYR A 174 -10.65 2.08 1.42
CA TYR A 174 -11.36 3.28 1.82
C TYR A 174 -12.14 3.95 0.67
N ASN A 175 -12.44 3.19 -0.40
CA ASN A 175 -13.11 3.77 -1.58
C ASN A 175 -14.45 4.43 -1.24
N MET A 176 -15.22 3.88 -0.29
CA MET A 176 -16.53 4.43 0.13
C MET A 176 -16.40 5.83 0.73
N TYR A 177 -15.32 6.09 1.48
CA TYR A 177 -15.05 7.41 2.06
C TYR A 177 -14.44 8.36 1.03
N LEU A 178 -13.45 7.86 0.27
CA LEU A 178 -12.71 8.66 -0.70
C LEU A 178 -13.57 9.12 -1.88
N GLN A 179 -14.54 8.31 -2.31
CA GLN A 179 -15.35 8.63 -3.50
C GLN A 179 -16.27 9.81 -3.24
N GLY A 180 -16.20 10.83 -4.09
CA GLY A 180 -17.16 11.94 -4.07
C GLY A 180 -18.56 11.48 -4.48
N GLN A 181 -19.56 12.26 -4.09
CA GLN A 181 -20.95 12.02 -4.42
C GLN A 181 -21.16 12.17 -5.94
N LYS A 182 -21.87 11.24 -6.56
CA LYS A 182 -22.36 11.38 -7.93
C LYS A 182 -23.80 11.87 -7.90
N ILE A 183 -24.06 12.96 -8.60
CA ILE A 183 -25.42 13.48 -8.80
C ILE A 183 -25.74 13.54 -10.27
N PHE A 184 -26.99 13.18 -10.60
CA PHE A 184 -27.54 13.36 -11.94
C PHE A 184 -28.27 14.68 -11.97
N GLU A 185 -27.81 15.61 -12.78
CA GLU A 185 -28.37 16.95 -12.83
C GLU A 185 -28.80 17.33 -14.24
N LYS A 186 -30.01 17.90 -14.35
CA LYS A 186 -30.48 18.52 -15.57
C LYS A 186 -29.85 19.92 -15.66
N ILE A 187 -29.05 20.14 -16.64
CA ILE A 187 -28.43 21.44 -16.88
C ILE A 187 -29.25 22.26 -17.87
N SER A 188 -29.41 23.54 -17.60
CA SER A 188 -29.96 24.49 -18.59
C SER A 188 -28.78 25.13 -19.31
N LEU A 189 -28.70 24.91 -20.62
CA LEU A 189 -27.75 25.62 -21.46
C LEU A 189 -28.30 27.02 -21.75
N THR A 190 -27.60 28.03 -21.26
CA THR A 190 -27.93 29.41 -21.64
C THR A 190 -27.53 29.66 -23.09
N PRO A 191 -28.10 30.66 -23.78
CA PRO A 191 -27.70 31.05 -25.14
C PRO A 191 -26.20 31.36 -25.28
N TYR A 192 -25.51 31.66 -24.18
CA TYR A 192 -24.07 31.93 -24.11
C TYR A 192 -23.24 30.67 -23.74
N GLY A 193 -23.85 29.49 -23.72
CA GLY A 193 -23.14 28.22 -23.44
C GLY A 193 -22.72 28.04 -21.99
N THR A 194 -23.20 28.86 -21.05
CA THR A 194 -22.89 28.69 -19.61
C THR A 194 -23.78 27.64 -19.01
N ILE A 195 -23.16 26.75 -18.20
CA ILE A 195 -23.84 25.69 -17.45
C ILE A 195 -24.14 26.23 -16.06
N GLN A 196 -25.42 26.28 -15.67
CA GLN A 196 -25.81 26.52 -14.29
C GLN A 196 -26.10 25.19 -13.60
N TYR A 197 -25.40 24.92 -12.49
CA TYR A 197 -25.67 23.78 -11.62
C TYR A 197 -26.61 24.19 -10.50
N SER A 198 -27.69 23.41 -10.26
CA SER A 198 -28.60 23.64 -9.13
C SER A 198 -28.06 23.02 -7.84
N LYS A 199 -27.24 21.96 -7.95
CA LYS A 199 -26.66 21.24 -6.82
C LYS A 199 -25.15 21.06 -7.00
N ILE A 200 -24.40 21.23 -5.90
CA ILE A 200 -22.97 20.94 -5.86
C ILE A 200 -22.79 19.58 -5.18
N PRO A 201 -22.16 18.59 -5.87
CA PRO A 201 -21.94 17.29 -5.27
C PRO A 201 -20.93 17.41 -4.11
N GLN A 202 -21.17 16.61 -3.06
CA GLN A 202 -20.23 16.55 -1.95
C GLN A 202 -18.94 15.88 -2.37
N ASN A 203 -17.81 16.45 -1.91
CA ASN A 203 -16.50 15.83 -2.06
C ASN A 203 -16.39 14.59 -1.18
N GLY A 204 -15.51 13.66 -1.55
CA GLY A 204 -15.14 12.53 -0.70
C GLY A 204 -14.40 12.97 0.55
N ASP A 205 -14.40 12.11 1.55
CA ASP A 205 -13.74 12.31 2.83
C ASP A 205 -12.23 12.07 2.70
N ASN A 206 -11.43 12.77 3.50
CA ASN A 206 -9.98 12.62 3.47
C ASN A 206 -9.52 11.52 4.43
N ILE A 207 -8.51 10.78 4.00
CA ILE A 207 -7.88 9.70 4.76
C ILE A 207 -6.52 10.16 5.26
N HIS A 208 -6.28 10.01 6.56
CA HIS A 208 -4.98 10.28 7.19
C HIS A 208 -4.38 8.96 7.65
N LEU A 209 -3.20 8.63 7.13
CA LEU A 209 -2.51 7.38 7.38
C LEU A 209 -1.50 7.49 8.52
N THR A 210 -1.11 6.34 9.08
CA THR A 210 0.00 6.22 10.03
C THR A 210 1.37 6.28 9.33
N ILE A 211 1.40 6.09 8.03
CA ILE A 211 2.59 6.12 7.18
C ILE A 211 3.28 7.48 7.29
N ASN A 212 4.60 7.46 7.45
CA ASN A 212 5.43 8.65 7.35
C ASN A 212 6.20 8.63 6.03
N GLU A 213 5.92 9.56 5.15
CA GLU A 213 6.50 9.60 3.79
C GLU A 213 8.04 9.59 3.80
N THR A 214 8.66 10.35 4.71
CA THR A 214 10.12 10.45 4.78
C THR A 214 10.76 9.12 5.23
N VAL A 215 10.11 8.41 6.17
CA VAL A 215 10.54 7.07 6.62
C VAL A 215 10.31 6.04 5.50
N GLN A 216 9.18 6.14 4.80
CA GLN A 216 8.82 5.29 3.67
C GLN A 216 9.84 5.41 2.53
N ASN A 217 10.19 6.63 2.15
CA ASN A 217 11.19 6.91 1.12
C ASN A 217 12.56 6.33 1.47
N TYR A 218 12.98 6.48 2.75
CA TYR A 218 14.25 5.90 3.19
C TYR A 218 14.21 4.36 3.21
N LEU A 219 13.09 3.74 3.60
CA LEU A 219 12.90 2.29 3.50
C LEU A 219 13.01 1.83 2.04
N HIS A 220 12.31 2.48 1.12
CA HIS A 220 12.38 2.21 -0.31
C HIS A 220 13.81 2.27 -0.85
N TYR A 221 14.56 3.32 -0.47
CA TYR A 221 15.98 3.46 -0.83
C TYR A 221 16.82 2.29 -0.31
N LEU A 222 16.63 1.89 0.96
CA LEU A 222 17.38 0.78 1.55
C LEU A 222 17.05 -0.55 0.84
N LEU A 223 15.78 -0.82 0.56
CA LEU A 223 15.36 -2.03 -0.15
C LEU A 223 15.93 -2.10 -1.58
N LYS A 224 15.91 -0.99 -2.32
CA LYS A 224 16.56 -0.90 -3.64
C LYS A 224 18.06 -1.15 -3.57
N THR A 225 18.70 -0.58 -2.57
CA THR A 225 20.14 -0.76 -2.35
C THR A 225 20.45 -2.22 -2.05
N THR A 226 19.65 -2.86 -1.19
CA THR A 226 19.74 -4.27 -0.82
C THR A 226 19.55 -5.17 -2.05
N LEU A 227 18.48 -4.94 -2.80
CA LEU A 227 18.17 -5.67 -4.03
C LEU A 227 19.35 -5.66 -5.02
N LYS A 228 19.89 -4.46 -5.27
CA LYS A 228 21.02 -4.28 -6.21
C LYS A 228 22.30 -4.92 -5.69
N LYS A 229 22.66 -4.68 -4.42
CA LYS A 229 23.92 -5.16 -3.84
C LYS A 229 23.98 -6.69 -3.79
N HIS A 230 22.88 -7.33 -3.43
CA HIS A 230 22.82 -8.79 -3.27
C HIS A 230 22.25 -9.49 -4.52
N LYS A 231 21.99 -8.75 -5.62
CA LYS A 231 21.39 -9.29 -6.86
C LYS A 231 20.17 -10.17 -6.54
N ALA A 232 19.35 -9.72 -5.57
CA ALA A 232 18.23 -10.47 -5.08
C ALA A 232 17.02 -10.38 -6.03
N LYS A 233 16.11 -11.32 -5.94
CA LYS A 233 14.88 -11.32 -6.74
C LYS A 233 13.88 -10.29 -6.23
N MET A 234 13.80 -10.13 -4.91
CA MET A 234 12.89 -9.22 -4.22
C MET A 234 13.47 -8.82 -2.86
N ALA A 235 13.17 -7.62 -2.40
CA ALA A 235 13.40 -7.22 -1.02
C ALA A 235 12.15 -6.51 -0.51
N MET A 236 11.76 -6.78 0.75
CA MET A 236 10.60 -6.19 1.40
C MET A 236 10.93 -5.80 2.83
N GLY A 237 10.17 -4.86 3.40
CA GLY A 237 10.43 -4.39 4.74
C GLY A 237 9.25 -3.69 5.38
N ILE A 238 9.25 -3.69 6.71
CA ILE A 238 8.22 -3.10 7.56
C ILE A 238 8.89 -2.31 8.69
N VAL A 239 8.35 -1.14 8.97
CA VAL A 239 8.60 -0.36 10.20
C VAL A 239 7.27 -0.17 10.90
N GLU A 240 7.09 -0.84 12.02
CA GLU A 240 5.86 -0.86 12.82
C GLU A 240 6.14 -0.28 14.21
N LYS A 241 5.18 0.47 14.77
CA LYS A 241 5.22 0.89 16.17
C LYS A 241 4.63 -0.18 17.09
N PRO A 242 4.95 -0.15 18.40
CA PRO A 242 4.37 -1.09 19.36
C PRO A 242 2.84 -1.04 19.49
N ASP A 243 2.20 0.03 19.06
CA ASP A 243 0.74 0.21 19.01
C ASP A 243 0.09 -0.37 17.73
N GLY A 244 0.87 -1.00 16.85
CA GLY A 244 0.39 -1.57 15.59
C GLY A 244 0.38 -0.60 14.41
N SER A 245 0.69 0.70 14.63
CA SER A 245 0.76 1.68 13.54
C SER A 245 1.90 1.35 12.58
N ILE A 246 1.60 1.16 11.31
CA ILE A 246 2.60 0.98 10.27
C ILE A 246 3.15 2.35 9.88
N VAL A 247 4.44 2.57 10.13
CA VAL A 247 5.14 3.82 9.82
C VAL A 247 5.67 3.82 8.39
N ALA A 248 6.12 2.65 7.94
CA ALA A 248 6.55 2.40 6.57
C ALA A 248 6.42 0.91 6.25
N MET A 249 6.02 0.58 5.03
CA MET A 249 5.97 -0.78 4.51
C MET A 249 6.16 -0.73 3.01
N ASP A 250 7.04 -1.57 2.47
CA ASP A 250 7.36 -1.53 1.05
C ASP A 250 7.97 -2.84 0.55
N ASP A 251 7.91 -3.04 -0.76
CA ASP A 251 8.64 -4.08 -1.45
C ASP A 251 9.18 -3.60 -2.81
N VAL A 252 10.28 -4.19 -3.24
CA VAL A 252 10.93 -3.89 -4.52
C VAL A 252 11.27 -5.20 -5.24
N PRO A 253 11.04 -5.25 -6.57
CA PRO A 253 10.65 -4.18 -7.47
C PRO A 253 9.17 -3.84 -7.42
N GLY A 254 8.83 -2.57 -7.20
CA GLY A 254 7.48 -2.04 -7.16
C GLY A 254 6.98 -1.49 -8.51
N TYR A 255 5.94 -0.65 -8.47
CA TYR A 255 5.31 -0.02 -9.62
C TYR A 255 5.05 1.47 -9.38
N ASN A 256 4.75 2.23 -10.46
CA ASN A 256 4.36 3.64 -10.38
C ASN A 256 2.84 3.76 -10.48
N ASN A 257 2.19 4.26 -9.42
CA ASN A 257 0.72 4.42 -9.35
C ASN A 257 0.15 5.28 -10.48
N ASN A 258 0.92 6.29 -10.95
CA ASN A 258 0.49 7.15 -12.06
C ASN A 258 0.58 6.45 -13.43
N LYS A 259 1.20 5.26 -13.50
CA LYS A 259 1.43 4.48 -14.72
C LYS A 259 1.10 3.00 -14.51
N TYR A 260 0.08 2.71 -13.72
CA TYR A 260 -0.31 1.33 -13.38
C TYR A 260 -0.61 0.46 -14.62
N TYR A 261 -1.06 1.06 -15.71
CA TYR A 261 -1.37 0.39 -16.98
C TYR A 261 -0.12 -0.10 -17.74
N ASP A 262 1.08 0.39 -17.39
CA ASP A 262 2.34 -0.10 -17.98
C ASP A 262 2.75 -1.49 -17.43
N TYR A 263 2.08 -1.96 -16.38
CA TYR A 263 2.43 -3.21 -15.70
C TYR A 263 1.46 -4.33 -16.05
N THR A 264 1.89 -5.23 -16.92
CA THR A 264 1.15 -6.47 -17.27
C THR A 264 1.32 -7.57 -16.23
N ASN A 265 2.39 -7.51 -15.43
CA ASN A 265 2.65 -8.46 -14.35
C ASN A 265 1.98 -8.02 -13.05
N TYR A 266 0.80 -8.58 -12.78
CA TYR A 266 0.03 -8.33 -11.55
C TYR A 266 0.78 -8.64 -10.24
N ALA A 267 1.81 -9.50 -10.28
CA ALA A 267 2.62 -9.79 -9.10
C ALA A 267 3.35 -8.54 -8.56
N ARG A 268 3.66 -7.56 -9.42
CA ARG A 268 4.29 -6.29 -9.00
C ARG A 268 3.34 -5.31 -8.32
N ILE A 269 2.03 -5.56 -8.39
CA ILE A 269 1.00 -4.69 -7.80
C ILE A 269 0.60 -5.20 -6.41
N LYS A 270 0.89 -6.46 -6.11
CA LYS A 270 0.62 -7.05 -4.80
C LYS A 270 1.52 -6.45 -3.74
N ASP A 271 0.95 -6.17 -2.58
CA ASP A 271 1.69 -5.79 -1.37
C ASP A 271 2.32 -7.05 -0.76
N MET A 272 3.59 -7.30 -1.09
CA MET A 272 4.28 -8.54 -0.72
C MET A 272 4.45 -8.72 0.79
N PRO A 273 4.73 -7.71 1.60
CA PRO A 273 4.77 -7.83 3.07
C PRO A 273 3.53 -8.47 3.71
N ILE A 274 2.35 -8.31 3.11
CA ILE A 274 1.10 -8.92 3.61
C ILE A 274 0.64 -10.14 2.81
N ASN A 275 1.19 -10.35 1.60
CA ASN A 275 0.72 -11.39 0.68
C ASN A 275 1.72 -12.54 0.46
N PHE A 276 3.03 -12.27 0.50
CA PHE A 276 4.06 -13.26 0.20
C PHE A 276 4.22 -14.25 1.35
N LEU A 277 3.97 -15.54 1.07
CA LEU A 277 4.12 -16.63 2.03
C LEU A 277 5.51 -17.27 1.91
N PHE A 278 6.19 -17.40 3.04
CA PHE A 278 7.48 -18.08 3.12
C PHE A 278 7.68 -18.75 4.47
N GLU A 279 8.56 -19.73 4.53
CA GLU A 279 9.00 -20.31 5.78
C GLU A 279 9.93 -19.33 6.51
N PRO A 280 9.59 -18.87 7.73
CA PRO A 280 10.31 -17.78 8.40
C PRO A 280 11.71 -18.19 8.89
N GLY A 281 11.97 -19.47 9.04
CA GLY A 281 13.20 -19.95 9.67
C GLY A 281 13.35 -19.38 11.09
N SER A 282 14.58 -19.13 11.50
CA SER A 282 14.93 -18.79 12.88
C SER A 282 14.31 -17.50 13.45
N VAL A 283 13.72 -16.60 12.64
CA VAL A 283 12.95 -15.47 13.20
C VAL A 283 11.67 -15.95 13.90
N PHE A 284 11.18 -17.15 13.55
CA PHE A 284 10.02 -17.76 14.19
C PHE A 284 10.32 -18.27 15.62
N LYS A 285 11.58 -18.44 16.00
CA LYS A 285 11.99 -18.84 17.37
C LYS A 285 11.47 -17.89 18.46
N ILE A 286 10.93 -16.74 18.07
CA ILE A 286 10.22 -15.83 18.99
C ILE A 286 9.03 -16.53 19.66
N VAL A 287 8.31 -17.40 18.93
CA VAL A 287 7.19 -18.19 19.48
C VAL A 287 7.71 -19.23 20.44
N THR A 288 8.72 -20.02 20.05
CA THR A 288 9.34 -21.07 20.86
C THR A 288 9.89 -20.54 22.19
N MET A 289 10.64 -19.43 22.12
CA MET A 289 11.21 -18.76 23.27
C MET A 289 10.12 -18.21 24.21
N SER A 290 9.11 -17.58 23.64
CA SER A 290 8.03 -16.95 24.39
C SER A 290 7.11 -18.00 25.04
N SER A 291 6.80 -19.10 24.35
CA SER A 291 5.96 -20.19 24.88
C SER A 291 6.65 -20.90 26.02
N ALA A 292 7.94 -21.25 25.85
CA ALA A 292 8.75 -21.92 26.87
C ALA A 292 8.78 -21.15 28.20
N LEU A 293 9.09 -19.85 28.10
CA LEU A 293 9.17 -18.98 29.29
C LEU A 293 7.79 -18.65 29.86
N ASN A 294 6.78 -18.39 29.02
CA ASN A 294 5.48 -17.95 29.52
C ASN A 294 4.63 -19.07 30.11
N SER A 295 4.84 -20.32 29.66
CA SER A 295 4.22 -21.52 30.25
C SER A 295 4.84 -21.89 31.59
N GLY A 296 6.07 -21.45 31.87
CA GLY A 296 6.82 -21.80 33.07
C GLY A 296 7.53 -23.15 32.99
N ILE A 297 7.52 -23.82 31.84
CA ILE A 297 8.25 -25.08 31.62
C ILE A 297 9.77 -24.84 31.65
N PHE A 298 10.17 -23.66 31.19
CA PHE A 298 11.52 -23.14 31.30
C PHE A 298 11.51 -21.82 32.06
N ASN A 299 12.51 -21.65 32.93
CA ASN A 299 12.69 -20.40 33.68
C ASN A 299 13.73 -19.46 33.04
N GLY A 300 14.48 -19.95 32.04
CA GLY A 300 15.49 -19.21 31.28
C GLY A 300 16.92 -19.36 31.85
N ASN A 301 17.14 -20.20 32.85
CA ASN A 301 18.47 -20.46 33.44
C ASN A 301 19.00 -21.85 33.09
N GLU A 302 18.20 -22.65 32.38
CA GLU A 302 18.55 -24.03 32.05
C GLU A 302 19.70 -24.07 31.03
N THR A 303 20.53 -25.11 31.20
CA THR A 303 21.53 -25.51 30.20
C THR A 303 21.04 -26.76 29.49
N LEU A 304 21.08 -26.73 28.16
CA LEU A 304 20.61 -27.80 27.30
C LEU A 304 21.77 -28.43 26.53
N TRP A 305 21.75 -29.75 26.40
CA TRP A 305 22.65 -30.47 25.50
C TRP A 305 22.10 -30.46 24.08
N CYS A 306 22.87 -29.91 23.12
CA CYS A 306 22.47 -29.69 21.72
C CYS A 306 23.14 -30.71 20.76
N ASP A 307 23.49 -31.90 21.23
CA ASP A 307 24.02 -33.04 20.47
C ASP A 307 25.17 -32.70 19.51
N ASN A 308 26.10 -31.84 19.91
CA ASN A 308 27.16 -31.29 19.05
C ASN A 308 26.63 -30.70 17.71
N GLY A 309 25.41 -30.15 17.72
CA GLY A 309 24.77 -29.59 16.51
C GLY A 309 24.22 -30.62 15.54
N TYR A 310 24.21 -31.90 15.82
CA TYR A 310 23.76 -32.97 14.95
C TYR A 310 22.86 -33.96 15.69
N TRP A 311 21.58 -33.94 15.45
CA TRP A 311 20.61 -34.74 16.17
C TRP A 311 19.75 -35.64 15.26
N PRO A 312 20.05 -36.95 15.17
CA PRO A 312 19.19 -37.92 14.52
C PRO A 312 17.92 -38.14 15.36
N VAL A 313 16.77 -37.79 14.79
CA VAL A 313 15.49 -37.90 15.52
C VAL A 313 14.33 -38.18 14.55
N PHE A 314 13.46 -39.11 14.94
CA PHE A 314 12.25 -39.51 14.14
C PHE A 314 12.57 -39.92 12.71
N GLY A 315 13.71 -40.55 12.44
CA GLY A 315 14.15 -40.96 11.10
C GLY A 315 14.69 -39.84 10.21
N HIS A 316 14.91 -38.66 10.80
CA HIS A 316 15.46 -37.47 10.10
C HIS A 316 16.63 -36.90 10.90
N ILE A 317 17.33 -35.93 10.33
CA ILE A 317 18.43 -35.24 11.00
C ILE A 317 18.03 -33.78 11.17
N ILE A 318 18.23 -33.23 12.38
CA ILE A 318 18.17 -31.81 12.67
C ILE A 318 19.59 -31.34 12.91
N GLU A 319 20.00 -30.29 12.17
CA GLU A 319 21.36 -29.78 12.24
C GLU A 319 21.39 -28.30 12.65
N ASP A 320 22.38 -27.93 13.40
CA ASP A 320 22.80 -26.56 13.67
C ASP A 320 23.83 -26.11 12.59
N VAL A 321 24.04 -24.81 12.49
CA VAL A 321 25.12 -24.26 11.65
C VAL A 321 26.49 -24.46 12.27
N GLU A 322 26.56 -24.55 13.59
CA GLU A 322 27.77 -24.72 14.40
C GLU A 322 27.64 -25.94 15.32
N ASP A 323 28.77 -26.53 15.73
CA ASP A 323 28.84 -27.67 16.62
C ASP A 323 28.56 -27.27 18.07
N ASN A 324 27.31 -27.02 18.39
CA ASN A 324 26.86 -26.62 19.70
C ASN A 324 26.78 -27.84 20.66
N LYS A 325 27.51 -27.78 21.78
CA LYS A 325 27.48 -28.82 22.85
C LYS A 325 26.43 -28.45 23.89
N PHE A 326 26.83 -27.77 24.94
CA PHE A 326 25.94 -27.25 25.98
C PHE A 326 25.69 -25.76 25.78
N LEU A 327 24.41 -25.38 25.71
CA LEU A 327 24.02 -24.00 25.61
C LEU A 327 23.05 -23.64 26.76
N ARG A 328 23.27 -22.47 27.37
CA ARG A 328 22.25 -21.91 28.26
C ARG A 328 21.04 -21.50 27.41
N PHE A 329 19.89 -21.40 28.04
CA PHE A 329 18.63 -21.09 27.37
C PHE A 329 18.73 -19.81 26.49
N ASP A 330 19.36 -18.75 27.00
CA ASP A 330 19.61 -17.51 26.23
C ASP A 330 20.54 -17.74 25.04
N GLN A 331 21.59 -18.54 25.19
CA GLN A 331 22.56 -18.89 24.16
C GLN A 331 21.93 -19.73 23.02
N VAL A 332 20.93 -20.59 23.33
CA VAL A 332 20.18 -21.34 22.30
C VAL A 332 19.64 -20.39 21.23
N PHE A 333 19.10 -19.25 21.65
CA PHE A 333 18.52 -18.28 20.73
C PHE A 333 19.56 -17.29 20.20
N ALA A 334 20.59 -16.94 20.96
CA ALA A 334 21.68 -16.06 20.53
C ALA A 334 22.49 -16.70 19.39
N TYR A 335 22.88 -17.98 19.53
CA TYR A 335 23.57 -18.75 18.49
C TYR A 335 22.63 -19.45 17.50
N SER A 336 21.31 -19.33 17.77
CA SER A 336 20.28 -19.84 16.85
C SER A 336 20.27 -21.36 16.67
N SER A 337 20.57 -22.16 17.72
CA SER A 337 20.53 -23.63 17.66
C SER A 337 19.13 -24.12 17.25
N ASN A 338 19.06 -24.94 16.20
CA ASN A 338 17.85 -25.63 15.76
C ASN A 338 17.58 -26.85 16.65
N VAL A 339 18.64 -27.60 16.94
CA VAL A 339 18.59 -28.82 17.77
C VAL A 339 17.99 -28.50 19.14
N CYS A 340 18.55 -27.52 19.85
CA CYS A 340 18.04 -27.15 21.15
C CYS A 340 16.67 -26.48 21.09
N SER A 341 16.33 -25.71 20.04
CA SER A 341 14.98 -25.16 19.87
C SER A 341 13.95 -26.27 19.68
N ALA A 342 14.26 -27.30 18.87
CA ALA A 342 13.39 -28.46 18.68
C ALA A 342 13.17 -29.23 20.01
N LYS A 343 14.23 -29.45 20.79
CA LYS A 343 14.15 -30.09 22.12
C LYS A 343 13.28 -29.30 23.10
N ILE A 344 13.38 -27.97 23.10
CA ILE A 344 12.52 -27.08 23.88
C ILE A 344 11.04 -27.29 23.52
N ALA A 345 10.68 -27.23 22.24
CA ALA A 345 9.30 -27.40 21.79
C ALA A 345 8.73 -28.80 22.09
N LEU A 346 9.54 -29.85 21.94
CA LEU A 346 9.13 -31.21 22.29
C LEU A 346 8.89 -31.37 23.79
N LYS A 347 9.73 -30.73 24.64
CA LYS A 347 9.53 -30.71 26.10
C LYS A 347 8.28 -29.95 26.52
N GLU A 348 7.94 -28.87 25.79
CA GLU A 348 6.67 -28.13 25.98
C GLU A 348 5.45 -28.94 25.62
N LYS A 349 5.59 -29.93 24.78
CA LYS A 349 4.52 -30.72 24.16
C LYS A 349 3.64 -29.89 23.18
N LYS A 350 3.08 -30.58 22.21
CA LYS A 350 2.25 -30.07 21.12
C LYS A 350 1.17 -29.07 21.59
N LYS A 351 0.43 -29.38 22.66
CA LYS A 351 -0.69 -28.57 23.16
C LYS A 351 -0.27 -27.16 23.58
N ILE A 352 0.86 -27.03 24.25
CA ILE A 352 1.35 -25.74 24.75
C ILE A 352 1.90 -24.91 23.60
N PHE A 353 2.76 -25.51 22.75
CA PHE A 353 3.32 -24.83 21.61
C PHE A 353 2.22 -24.26 20.69
N TYR A 354 1.20 -25.06 20.34
CA TYR A 354 0.07 -24.61 19.52
C TYR A 354 -0.78 -23.53 20.17
N LYS A 355 -0.97 -23.59 21.49
CA LYS A 355 -1.66 -22.52 22.21
C LYS A 355 -0.99 -21.18 22.00
N TYR A 356 0.35 -21.12 22.02
CA TYR A 356 1.07 -19.86 21.79
C TYR A 356 1.13 -19.48 20.32
N LEU A 357 1.31 -20.44 19.41
CA LEU A 357 1.22 -20.21 17.98
C LEU A 357 -0.09 -19.49 17.61
N TRP A 358 -1.22 -19.97 18.14
CA TRP A 358 -2.52 -19.33 17.91
C TRP A 358 -2.68 -18.01 18.68
N ARG A 359 -2.12 -17.89 19.88
CA ARG A 359 -2.13 -16.61 20.62
C ARG A 359 -1.37 -15.51 19.89
N PHE A 360 -0.28 -15.83 19.22
CA PHE A 360 0.41 -14.90 18.32
C PHE A 360 -0.34 -14.66 17.01
N GLY A 361 -1.38 -15.45 16.73
CA GLY A 361 -2.26 -15.30 15.58
C GLY A 361 -1.69 -15.86 14.27
N PHE A 362 -0.67 -16.73 14.31
CA PHE A 362 -0.20 -17.43 13.11
C PHE A 362 -1.27 -18.40 12.58
N GLY A 363 -1.35 -18.52 11.25
CA GLY A 363 -2.39 -19.28 10.56
C GLY A 363 -3.71 -18.52 10.39
N LYS A 364 -3.75 -17.23 10.76
CA LYS A 364 -4.89 -16.33 10.56
C LYS A 364 -4.40 -14.99 10.04
N LYS A 365 -5.24 -14.29 9.30
CA LYS A 365 -4.99 -12.89 8.90
C LYS A 365 -4.76 -12.03 10.14
N THR A 366 -3.87 -11.06 10.05
CA THR A 366 -3.65 -10.11 11.14
C THR A 366 -4.83 -9.17 11.32
N GLY A 367 -5.57 -8.95 10.23
CA GLY A 367 -6.66 -8.00 10.15
C GLY A 367 -6.19 -6.58 9.83
N ILE A 368 -4.99 -6.43 9.24
CA ILE A 368 -4.53 -5.14 8.72
C ILE A 368 -5.57 -4.59 7.74
N ASP A 369 -5.79 -3.30 7.81
CA ASP A 369 -6.75 -2.55 6.99
C ASP A 369 -6.27 -2.31 5.54
N LEU A 370 -5.79 -3.40 4.93
CA LEU A 370 -5.37 -3.47 3.53
C LEU A 370 -5.91 -4.76 2.90
N PRO A 371 -6.41 -4.71 1.66
CA PRO A 371 -6.91 -5.89 0.96
C PRO A 371 -5.76 -6.78 0.46
N GLY A 372 -6.00 -8.08 0.36
CA GLY A 372 -5.03 -9.03 -0.21
C GLY A 372 -4.11 -9.67 0.83
N GLU A 373 -4.40 -9.54 2.13
CA GLU A 373 -3.67 -10.22 3.19
C GLU A 373 -3.86 -11.74 3.12
N GLU A 374 -2.75 -12.49 3.29
CA GLU A 374 -2.74 -13.95 3.41
C GLU A 374 -2.69 -14.40 4.86
N SER A 375 -3.33 -15.54 5.14
CA SER A 375 -3.43 -16.09 6.51
C SER A 375 -2.19 -16.85 6.99
N GLY A 376 -1.24 -17.14 6.09
CA GLY A 376 -0.20 -18.11 6.38
C GLY A 376 -0.70 -19.57 6.26
N ILE A 377 0.23 -20.50 6.37
CA ILE A 377 -0.06 -21.95 6.32
C ILE A 377 0.48 -22.59 7.59
N VAL A 378 -0.41 -23.14 8.39
CA VAL A 378 -0.10 -23.87 9.61
C VAL A 378 -0.70 -25.26 9.49
N LYS A 379 0.11 -26.30 9.71
CA LYS A 379 -0.36 -27.68 9.68
C LYS A 379 -1.42 -27.90 10.77
N ASP A 380 -2.47 -28.65 10.47
CA ASP A 380 -3.53 -28.94 11.44
C ASP A 380 -2.97 -29.60 12.71
N TYR A 381 -3.50 -29.20 13.87
CA TYR A 381 -3.10 -29.73 15.15
C TYR A 381 -3.23 -31.27 15.24
N ILE A 382 -4.28 -31.85 14.66
CA ILE A 382 -4.52 -33.30 14.71
C ILE A 382 -3.44 -34.05 13.92
N LEU A 383 -3.09 -33.52 12.74
CA LEU A 383 -2.13 -34.12 11.80
C LEU A 383 -0.66 -33.88 12.14
N LEU A 384 -0.37 -33.09 13.19
CA LEU A 384 1.00 -32.73 13.54
C LEU A 384 1.73 -33.90 14.21
N ARG A 385 2.79 -34.37 13.57
CA ARG A 385 3.70 -35.40 14.10
C ARG A 385 4.77 -34.77 15.01
N PRO A 386 5.46 -35.53 15.85
CA PRO A 386 6.55 -35.01 16.68
C PRO A 386 7.67 -34.32 15.88
N PHE A 387 8.03 -34.85 14.72
CA PHE A 387 9.01 -34.21 13.81
C PHE A 387 8.52 -32.87 13.29
N ASP A 388 7.25 -32.75 12.89
CA ASP A 388 6.68 -31.50 12.43
C ASP A 388 6.73 -30.43 13.55
N LEU A 389 6.47 -30.82 14.81
CA LEU A 389 6.62 -29.93 15.96
C LEU A 389 8.07 -29.46 16.15
N ALA A 390 9.02 -30.40 16.01
CA ALA A 390 10.44 -30.11 16.13
C ALA A 390 10.93 -29.11 15.11
N THR A 391 10.53 -29.29 13.82
CA THR A 391 10.92 -28.38 12.73
C THR A 391 10.20 -27.02 12.82
N MET A 392 8.94 -27.00 13.23
CA MET A 392 8.18 -25.78 13.43
C MET A 392 8.78 -24.89 14.52
N ALA A 393 9.47 -25.48 15.52
CA ALA A 393 10.13 -24.74 16.59
C ALA A 393 11.18 -23.75 16.08
N PHE A 394 11.77 -23.99 14.92
CA PHE A 394 12.74 -23.10 14.28
C PHE A 394 12.27 -22.56 12.93
N GLY A 395 10.93 -22.63 12.66
CA GLY A 395 10.28 -21.95 11.55
C GLY A 395 10.34 -22.68 10.22
N GLN A 396 10.43 -24.02 10.24
CA GLN A 396 10.23 -24.89 9.06
C GLN A 396 8.91 -25.65 9.15
N GLY A 397 8.29 -25.97 8.03
CA GLY A 397 6.97 -26.62 7.99
C GLY A 397 5.81 -25.69 8.38
N ILE A 398 6.04 -24.39 8.36
CA ILE A 398 5.04 -23.32 8.56
C ILE A 398 5.33 -22.20 7.54
N SER A 399 4.28 -21.59 6.96
CA SER A 399 4.45 -20.42 6.09
C SER A 399 3.75 -19.21 6.69
N VAL A 400 4.43 -18.08 6.68
CA VAL A 400 3.95 -16.81 7.26
C VAL A 400 4.19 -15.65 6.32
N THR A 401 3.62 -14.50 6.64
CA THR A 401 3.89 -13.20 5.98
C THR A 401 4.79 -12.34 6.86
N ASP A 402 5.44 -11.32 6.27
CA ASP A 402 6.25 -10.35 7.04
C ASP A 402 5.41 -9.60 8.07
N ILE A 403 4.16 -9.26 7.77
CA ILE A 403 3.28 -8.55 8.72
C ILE A 403 2.94 -9.41 9.94
N GLN A 404 2.78 -10.73 9.79
CA GLN A 404 2.58 -11.63 10.92
C GLN A 404 3.81 -11.67 11.83
N LEU A 405 5.01 -11.67 11.25
CA LEU A 405 6.27 -11.62 12.02
C LEU A 405 6.42 -10.26 12.72
N ALA A 406 6.19 -9.15 12.03
CA ALA A 406 6.27 -7.80 12.61
C ALA A 406 5.33 -7.68 13.81
N ARG A 407 4.07 -8.10 13.69
CA ARG A 407 3.10 -8.14 14.80
C ARG A 407 3.57 -9.00 15.98
N ALA A 408 4.21 -10.15 15.72
CA ALA A 408 4.72 -11.01 16.79
C ALA A 408 5.84 -10.32 17.59
N TYR A 409 6.73 -9.57 16.92
CA TYR A 409 7.78 -8.80 17.58
C TYR A 409 7.24 -7.50 18.20
N ALA A 410 6.20 -6.89 17.63
CA ALA A 410 5.50 -5.77 18.25
C ALA A 410 4.87 -6.18 19.59
N THR A 411 4.40 -7.44 19.73
CA THR A 411 3.95 -8.00 21.00
C THR A 411 5.05 -7.99 22.06
N ILE A 412 6.31 -8.22 21.68
CA ILE A 412 7.45 -8.11 22.61
C ILE A 412 7.79 -6.64 22.90
N ALA A 413 7.66 -5.77 21.89
CA ALA A 413 7.95 -4.36 22.04
C ALA A 413 6.96 -3.65 22.98
N ASN A 414 5.68 -4.02 22.96
CA ASN A 414 4.60 -3.35 23.71
C ASN A 414 4.30 -3.95 25.11
N GLY A 415 5.07 -4.95 25.56
CA GLY A 415 4.88 -5.53 26.89
C GLY A 415 3.96 -6.74 26.94
N GLY A 416 3.66 -7.39 25.82
CA GLY A 416 2.97 -8.68 25.74
C GLY A 416 1.54 -8.62 25.24
N PHE A 417 1.18 -7.56 24.52
CA PHE A 417 -0.15 -7.40 23.91
C PHE A 417 -0.09 -7.69 22.41
N LEU A 418 -0.96 -8.55 21.93
CA LEU A 418 -1.21 -8.70 20.51
C LEU A 418 -2.13 -7.56 20.06
N ILE A 419 -1.68 -6.82 19.05
CA ILE A 419 -2.42 -5.68 18.46
C ILE A 419 -2.55 -5.91 16.96
N THR A 420 -3.63 -5.42 16.37
CA THR A 420 -3.83 -5.46 14.92
C THR A 420 -2.99 -4.38 14.25
N PRO A 421 -2.10 -4.72 13.31
CA PRO A 421 -1.40 -3.72 12.50
C PRO A 421 -2.41 -2.90 11.70
N HIS A 422 -2.11 -1.61 11.48
CA HIS A 422 -3.02 -0.74 10.74
C HIS A 422 -2.28 0.41 10.05
N VAL A 423 -2.85 0.87 8.95
CA VAL A 423 -2.36 2.04 8.20
C VAL A 423 -3.27 3.26 8.35
N LEU A 424 -4.54 3.09 8.73
CA LEU A 424 -5.44 4.21 9.00
C LEU A 424 -5.12 4.83 10.36
N ASN A 425 -5.02 6.16 10.40
CA ASN A 425 -5.01 6.93 11.62
C ASN A 425 -6.42 7.49 11.92
N TYR A 426 -6.94 8.33 11.01
CA TYR A 426 -8.29 8.90 11.11
C TYR A 426 -8.84 9.33 9.75
N ILE A 427 -10.14 9.58 9.70
CA ILE A 427 -10.87 10.07 8.52
C ILE A 427 -11.47 11.43 8.85
N THR A 428 -11.34 12.40 7.92
CA THR A 428 -11.93 13.73 8.08
C THR A 428 -12.96 14.04 7.00
N LYS A 429 -14.05 14.69 7.41
CA LYS A 429 -15.06 15.29 6.55
C LYS A 429 -15.19 16.77 6.88
N ASN A 430 -15.01 17.65 5.89
CA ASN A 430 -15.07 19.09 6.09
C ASN A 430 -14.20 19.55 7.28
N HIS A 431 -12.96 19.07 7.34
CA HIS A 431 -11.98 19.33 8.41
C HIS A 431 -12.33 18.80 9.81
N LYS A 432 -13.42 18.04 9.96
CA LYS A 432 -13.79 17.39 11.23
C LYS A 432 -13.45 15.90 11.18
N ILE A 433 -12.88 15.38 12.26
CA ILE A 433 -12.64 13.93 12.38
C ILE A 433 -13.99 13.25 12.56
N ILE A 434 -14.32 12.34 11.64
CA ILE A 434 -15.54 11.51 11.66
C ILE A 434 -15.27 10.09 12.11
N TYR A 435 -14.05 9.62 11.97
CA TYR A 435 -13.61 8.32 12.45
C TYR A 435 -12.14 8.38 12.86
N LYS A 436 -11.78 7.72 13.95
CA LYS A 436 -10.41 7.53 14.40
C LYS A 436 -10.20 6.05 14.70
N TYR A 437 -9.09 5.48 14.20
CA TYR A 437 -8.75 4.08 14.47
C TYR A 437 -8.64 3.84 15.98
N LYS A 438 -9.19 2.73 16.44
CA LYS A 438 -9.12 2.31 17.85
C LYS A 438 -8.45 0.95 17.93
N GLU A 439 -7.42 0.88 18.73
CA GLU A 439 -6.70 -0.36 19.00
C GLU A 439 -7.51 -1.26 19.95
N HIS A 440 -7.35 -2.58 19.77
CA HIS A 440 -7.96 -3.60 20.61
C HIS A 440 -6.87 -4.57 21.12
N PRO A 441 -6.06 -4.17 22.11
CA PRO A 441 -4.93 -4.95 22.59
C PRO A 441 -5.39 -6.19 23.40
N ILE A 442 -4.85 -7.37 23.06
CA ILE A 442 -5.10 -8.63 23.75
C ILE A 442 -3.82 -9.09 24.45
N ARG A 443 -3.80 -9.18 25.77
CA ARG A 443 -2.63 -9.68 26.49
C ARG A 443 -2.42 -11.18 26.24
N ILE A 444 -1.25 -11.54 25.67
CA ILE A 444 -0.89 -12.92 25.36
C ILE A 444 0.35 -13.40 26.13
N LEU A 445 1.20 -12.49 26.61
CA LEU A 445 2.40 -12.79 27.38
C LEU A 445 2.44 -12.01 28.71
N LYS A 446 3.04 -12.61 29.71
CA LYS A 446 3.35 -11.97 31.00
C LYS A 446 4.49 -10.95 30.83
N THR A 447 4.45 -9.87 31.58
CA THR A 447 5.49 -8.81 31.55
C THR A 447 6.89 -9.35 31.83
N GLN A 448 7.01 -10.32 32.78
CA GLN A 448 8.29 -10.95 33.08
C GLN A 448 8.85 -11.75 31.90
N THR A 449 7.98 -12.48 31.18
CA THR A 449 8.36 -13.20 29.95
C THR A 449 8.91 -12.22 28.90
N VAL A 450 8.20 -11.14 28.66
CA VAL A 450 8.64 -10.11 27.71
C VAL A 450 9.99 -9.50 28.06
N LYS A 451 10.26 -9.24 29.34
CA LYS A 451 11.57 -8.75 29.82
C LYS A 451 12.69 -9.74 29.48
N LYS A 452 12.48 -11.05 29.75
CA LYS A 452 13.46 -12.10 29.44
C LYS A 452 13.67 -12.23 27.93
N VAL A 453 12.59 -12.29 27.16
CA VAL A 453 12.66 -12.36 25.68
C VAL A 453 13.41 -11.19 25.12
N ARG A 454 13.14 -9.95 25.57
CA ARG A 454 13.87 -8.75 25.14
C ARG A 454 15.37 -8.85 25.45
N HIS A 455 15.73 -9.34 26.64
CA HIS A 455 17.12 -9.54 26.99
C HIS A 455 17.81 -10.51 26.02
N ILE A 456 17.19 -11.64 25.74
CA ILE A 456 17.72 -12.64 24.79
C ILE A 456 17.84 -12.06 23.37
N LEU A 457 16.87 -11.26 22.90
CA LEU A 457 16.99 -10.57 21.61
C LEU A 457 18.18 -9.58 21.58
N GLY A 458 18.51 -8.97 22.71
CA GLY A 458 19.72 -8.16 22.88
C GLY A 458 21.00 -8.98 22.74
N ASP A 459 21.04 -10.16 23.33
CA ASP A 459 22.19 -11.08 23.26
C ASP A 459 22.47 -11.57 21.84
N VAL A 460 21.41 -11.81 21.04
CA VAL A 460 21.54 -12.13 19.61
C VAL A 460 22.35 -11.07 18.86
N VAL A 461 22.13 -9.79 19.19
CA VAL A 461 22.85 -8.67 18.54
C VAL A 461 24.20 -8.42 19.20
N LYS A 462 24.31 -8.65 20.51
CA LYS A 462 25.54 -8.35 21.27
C LYS A 462 26.69 -9.30 20.92
N TYR A 463 26.43 -10.60 20.83
CA TYR A 463 27.44 -11.64 20.59
C TYR A 463 26.97 -12.82 19.74
N GLY A 464 25.71 -12.81 19.30
CA GLY A 464 25.12 -13.89 18.50
C GLY A 464 25.10 -13.60 17.01
N THR A 465 24.15 -14.23 16.32
CA THR A 465 24.05 -14.19 14.84
C THR A 465 23.70 -12.81 14.27
N GLY A 466 23.27 -11.85 15.11
CA GLY A 466 22.81 -10.51 14.72
C GLY A 466 23.85 -9.39 14.86
N ILE A 467 25.13 -9.69 15.02
CA ILE A 467 26.19 -8.70 15.29
C ILE A 467 26.26 -7.53 14.30
N TYR A 468 25.89 -7.75 13.04
CA TYR A 468 25.87 -6.70 12.01
C TYR A 468 24.71 -5.69 12.19
N ALA A 469 23.81 -5.91 13.15
CA ALA A 469 22.78 -4.94 13.52
C ALA A 469 23.22 -4.03 14.70
N GLN A 470 24.42 -4.16 15.23
CA GLN A 470 24.91 -3.34 16.34
C GLN A 470 24.93 -1.85 16.00
N LEU A 471 24.57 -1.05 17.01
CA LEU A 471 24.58 0.42 16.93
C LEU A 471 25.46 0.98 18.06
N LYS A 472 26.34 1.93 17.75
CA LYS A 472 27.32 2.48 18.70
C LYS A 472 26.66 3.10 19.94
N ASN A 473 25.56 3.83 19.77
CA ASN A 473 24.95 4.63 20.82
C ASN A 473 23.55 4.20 21.24
N TYR A 474 23.07 3.04 20.73
CA TYR A 474 21.71 2.58 20.99
C TYR A 474 21.69 1.07 21.28
N SER A 475 20.77 0.67 22.16
CA SER A 475 20.48 -0.76 22.31
C SER A 475 19.45 -1.20 21.27
N ILE A 476 19.77 -2.26 20.56
CA ILE A 476 18.87 -2.93 19.60
C ILE A 476 18.90 -4.42 19.89
N GLY A 477 17.77 -5.08 19.78
CA GLY A 477 17.67 -6.53 19.91
C GLY A 477 16.90 -7.11 18.74
N GLY A 478 17.27 -8.28 18.26
CA GLY A 478 16.62 -8.84 17.09
C GLY A 478 16.93 -10.30 16.86
N LYS A 479 16.52 -10.81 15.70
CA LYS A 479 16.76 -12.19 15.29
C LYS A 479 16.99 -12.30 13.80
N THR A 480 17.97 -13.09 13.41
CA THR A 480 18.24 -13.48 12.03
C THR A 480 17.32 -14.62 11.59
N GLY A 481 16.90 -14.61 10.35
CA GLY A 481 16.28 -15.72 9.64
C GLY A 481 17.09 -16.07 8.40
N THR A 482 17.23 -17.34 8.15
CA THR A 482 17.74 -17.87 6.89
C THR A 482 16.94 -19.14 6.63
N ALA A 483 16.14 -19.11 5.60
CA ALA A 483 15.28 -20.24 5.22
C ALA A 483 15.58 -20.64 3.78
N GLN A 484 15.62 -21.94 3.52
CA GLN A 484 15.63 -22.47 2.18
C GLN A 484 14.22 -22.40 1.57
N VAL A 485 14.13 -22.13 0.28
CA VAL A 485 12.84 -22.11 -0.41
C VAL A 485 12.41 -23.54 -0.72
N ALA A 486 11.18 -23.93 -0.34
CA ALA A 486 10.62 -25.23 -0.68
C ALA A 486 10.58 -25.44 -2.21
N ASN A 487 10.95 -26.64 -2.67
CA ASN A 487 11.06 -26.94 -4.11
C ASN A 487 9.75 -27.43 -4.76
N GLY A 488 8.64 -27.45 -4.01
CA GLY A 488 7.32 -27.91 -4.48
C GLY A 488 7.21 -29.44 -4.73
N ARG A 489 8.29 -30.19 -4.58
CA ARG A 489 8.33 -31.66 -4.76
C ARG A 489 8.61 -32.42 -3.46
N GLY A 490 8.44 -31.77 -2.32
CA GLY A 490 8.65 -32.38 -1.00
C GLY A 490 10.08 -32.26 -0.47
N GLY A 491 10.73 -31.13 -0.68
CA GLY A 491 12.07 -30.84 -0.16
C GLY A 491 12.44 -29.36 -0.33
N TYR A 492 13.71 -29.03 -0.11
CA TYR A 492 14.22 -27.67 -0.18
C TYR A 492 15.13 -27.47 -1.41
N SER A 493 15.09 -26.28 -1.98
CA SER A 493 16.01 -25.87 -3.04
C SER A 493 17.43 -25.68 -2.45
N LYS A 494 18.46 -26.20 -3.11
CA LYS A 494 19.85 -26.01 -2.69
C LYS A 494 20.38 -24.60 -2.92
N ASN A 495 19.75 -23.82 -3.83
CA ASN A 495 20.28 -22.55 -4.30
C ASN A 495 19.38 -21.33 -4.07
N HIS A 496 18.18 -21.53 -3.50
CA HIS A 496 17.23 -20.46 -3.26
C HIS A 496 16.98 -20.28 -1.76
N TYR A 497 17.25 -19.09 -1.28
CA TYR A 497 17.16 -18.75 0.14
C TYR A 497 16.36 -17.47 0.36
N ILE A 498 15.82 -17.33 1.56
CA ILE A 498 15.24 -16.09 2.06
C ILE A 498 16.04 -15.71 3.30
N GLY A 499 16.69 -14.54 3.25
CA GLY A 499 17.44 -13.98 4.36
C GLY A 499 16.65 -12.85 5.00
N SER A 500 16.36 -12.91 6.30
CA SER A 500 15.62 -11.88 7.02
C SER A 500 16.31 -11.46 8.30
N PHE A 501 16.03 -10.24 8.74
CA PHE A 501 16.38 -9.76 10.07
C PHE A 501 15.25 -8.89 10.61
N ILE A 502 14.80 -9.20 11.82
CA ILE A 502 13.79 -8.42 12.53
C ILE A 502 14.34 -7.93 13.86
N ALA A 503 14.08 -6.66 14.18
CA ALA A 503 14.57 -6.02 15.38
C ALA A 503 13.51 -5.23 16.14
N VAL A 504 13.70 -5.15 17.46
CA VAL A 504 13.01 -4.23 18.38
C VAL A 504 13.96 -3.09 18.72
N PHE A 505 13.55 -1.85 18.48
CA PHE A 505 14.40 -0.67 18.63
C PHE A 505 13.67 0.54 19.25
N PRO A 506 14.29 1.30 20.18
CA PRO A 506 15.38 0.87 21.07
C PRO A 506 14.96 -0.29 21.98
N LEU A 507 15.89 -1.15 22.39
CA LEU A 507 15.53 -2.38 23.12
C LEU A 507 15.00 -2.11 24.53
N ASN A 508 15.56 -1.10 25.22
CA ASN A 508 15.20 -0.71 26.58
C ASN A 508 13.83 -0.01 26.67
N LYS A 509 13.52 0.87 25.71
CA LYS A 509 12.22 1.57 25.57
C LYS A 509 11.75 1.46 24.12
N PRO A 510 11.15 0.32 23.72
CA PRO A 510 10.80 0.08 22.32
C PRO A 510 9.88 1.14 21.74
N GLN A 511 10.22 1.60 20.53
CA GLN A 511 9.43 2.54 19.75
C GLN A 511 9.14 2.00 18.35
N PHE A 512 9.95 1.04 17.87
CA PHE A 512 9.82 0.46 16.54
C PHE A 512 10.14 -1.02 16.52
N VAL A 513 9.47 -1.74 15.65
CA VAL A 513 9.87 -3.03 15.10
C VAL A 513 10.27 -2.79 13.66
N ILE A 514 11.42 -3.32 13.26
CA ILE A 514 11.99 -3.13 11.92
C ILE A 514 12.28 -4.51 11.35
N LEU A 515 11.66 -4.85 10.24
CA LEU A 515 11.87 -6.09 9.50
C LEU A 515 12.36 -5.78 8.09
N ILE A 516 13.40 -6.49 7.65
CA ILE A 516 13.82 -6.54 6.25
C ILE A 516 13.99 -8.00 5.86
N THR A 517 13.34 -8.37 4.74
CA THR A 517 13.37 -9.71 4.14
C THR A 517 13.89 -9.61 2.72
N VAL A 518 14.87 -10.45 2.38
CA VAL A 518 15.55 -10.49 1.07
C VAL A 518 15.36 -11.86 0.46
N VAL A 519 14.68 -11.91 -0.69
CA VAL A 519 14.32 -13.14 -1.37
C VAL A 519 15.31 -13.45 -2.47
N ASP A 520 15.87 -14.64 -2.43
CA ASP A 520 16.81 -15.20 -3.43
C ASP A 520 18.05 -14.30 -3.67
N PRO A 521 18.78 -13.88 -2.61
CA PRO A 521 20.04 -13.18 -2.78
C PRO A 521 21.08 -14.10 -3.43
N LYS A 522 21.98 -13.54 -4.25
CA LYS A 522 23.07 -14.29 -4.87
C LYS A 522 24.36 -14.15 -4.06
N GLY A 523 25.11 -15.23 -3.97
CA GLY A 523 26.33 -15.32 -3.16
C GLY A 523 26.02 -15.62 -1.70
N VAL A 524 26.14 -14.63 -0.82
CA VAL A 524 25.84 -14.80 0.62
C VAL A 524 24.35 -14.71 0.86
N ASN A 525 23.79 -15.67 1.59
CA ASN A 525 22.34 -15.83 1.81
C ASN A 525 21.91 -15.68 3.27
N TYR A 526 22.84 -15.54 4.22
CA TYR A 526 22.54 -15.40 5.65
C TYR A 526 21.86 -14.05 5.97
N GLY A 527 20.71 -14.10 6.64
CA GLY A 527 19.94 -12.91 7.04
C GLY A 527 20.76 -11.89 7.85
N GLY A 528 21.71 -12.37 8.68
CA GLY A 528 22.65 -11.52 9.39
C GLY A 528 23.53 -10.66 8.47
N VAL A 529 23.79 -11.09 7.25
CA VAL A 529 24.62 -10.36 6.27
C VAL A 529 23.77 -9.55 5.28
N VAL A 530 22.68 -10.14 4.77
CA VAL A 530 21.90 -9.52 3.69
C VAL A 530 20.82 -8.57 4.21
N ALA A 531 20.37 -8.70 5.46
CA ALA A 531 19.27 -7.91 6.04
C ALA A 531 19.69 -7.07 7.26
N ALA A 532 20.44 -7.63 8.23
CA ALA A 532 20.76 -6.96 9.50
C ALA A 532 21.47 -5.60 9.33
N PRO A 533 22.44 -5.40 8.42
CA PRO A 533 23.07 -4.08 8.22
C PRO A 533 22.09 -2.99 7.76
N TYR A 534 21.06 -3.36 7.02
CA TYR A 534 20.06 -2.40 6.54
C TYR A 534 19.02 -2.07 7.62
N VAL A 535 18.69 -3.04 8.49
CA VAL A 535 17.91 -2.79 9.70
C VAL A 535 18.67 -1.84 10.64
N ALA A 536 19.99 -2.01 10.80
CA ALA A 536 20.83 -1.07 11.57
C ALA A 536 20.80 0.35 10.98
N LYS A 537 20.91 0.49 9.65
CA LYS A 537 20.80 1.79 8.98
C LYS A 537 19.43 2.41 9.19
N MET A 538 18.35 1.62 9.08
CA MET A 538 17.00 2.09 9.33
C MET A 538 16.82 2.54 10.79
N ALA A 539 17.30 1.77 11.76
CA ALA A 539 17.26 2.13 13.16
C ALA A 539 18.04 3.41 13.46
N SER A 540 19.23 3.58 12.86
CA SER A 540 20.02 4.82 12.97
C SER A 540 19.28 6.03 12.40
N PHE A 541 18.63 5.86 11.24
CA PHE A 541 17.83 6.91 10.62
C PHE A 541 16.64 7.28 11.51
N LEU A 542 15.89 6.29 12.02
CA LEU A 542 14.77 6.52 12.94
C LEU A 542 15.22 7.23 14.21
N ALA A 543 16.38 6.86 14.78
CA ALA A 543 16.93 7.52 15.95
C ALA A 543 17.19 9.01 15.71
N ALA A 544 17.79 9.35 14.57
CA ALA A 544 18.04 10.75 14.19
C ALA A 544 16.74 11.50 13.90
N TYR A 545 15.85 10.89 13.10
CA TYR A 545 14.63 11.53 12.63
C TYR A 545 13.61 11.81 13.76
N TYR A 546 13.45 10.85 14.68
CA TYR A 546 12.56 10.98 15.86
C TYR A 546 13.28 11.54 17.10
N LYS A 547 14.56 11.92 16.97
CA LYS A 547 15.39 12.46 18.06
C LYS A 547 15.40 11.55 19.29
N ILE A 548 15.55 10.24 19.05
CA ILE A 548 15.60 9.25 20.14
C ILE A 548 16.90 9.45 20.91
N PRO A 549 16.86 9.59 22.27
CA PRO A 549 18.08 9.78 23.04
C PRO A 549 18.95 8.51 23.02
N GLY A 550 20.25 8.67 22.78
CA GLY A 550 21.23 7.59 22.86
C GLY A 550 21.52 7.15 24.29
N ASN A 551 22.07 5.96 24.45
CA ASN A 551 22.39 5.37 25.78
C ASN A 551 23.36 6.24 26.59
N ASN A 552 24.27 7.00 25.96
CA ASN A 552 25.24 7.86 26.65
C ASN A 552 24.61 9.08 27.32
N ASN A 553 23.46 9.57 26.86
CA ASN A 553 22.76 10.68 27.51
C ASN A 553 22.12 10.29 28.86
N LEU A 554 21.82 8.98 29.07
CA LEU A 554 21.35 8.47 30.35
C LEU A 554 22.45 8.45 31.42
N ILE A 555 23.71 8.31 31.02
CA ILE A 555 24.89 8.36 31.94
C ILE A 555 25.20 9.79 32.33
N ILE A 556 25.07 10.75 31.45
CA ILE A 556 25.30 12.18 31.72
C ILE A 556 24.24 12.69 32.70
N ASN A 557 22.96 12.36 32.51
CA ASN A 557 21.92 12.79 33.45
C ASN A 557 22.06 12.12 34.83
N LYS A 558 22.57 10.89 34.94
CA LYS A 558 22.90 10.29 36.26
C LYS A 558 24.08 10.97 36.94
N LYS A 559 25.11 11.44 36.21
CA LYS A 559 26.23 12.16 36.78
C LYS A 559 25.86 13.59 37.24
N ILE A 560 24.90 14.22 36.60
CA ILE A 560 24.39 15.56 37.02
C ILE A 560 23.51 15.44 38.26
N ALA A 561 22.70 14.37 38.40
CA ALA A 561 21.85 14.12 39.57
C ALA A 561 22.63 13.77 40.83
N TRP A 562 23.91 13.43 40.75
CA TRP A 562 24.78 13.18 41.91
C TRP A 562 25.65 14.41 42.30
N ARG A 563 25.48 15.57 41.65
CA ARG A 563 26.18 16.81 41.94
C ARG A 563 25.25 17.97 42.38
N GLN A 564 23.98 17.65 42.61
CA GLN A 564 23.02 18.53 43.30
C GLN A 564 22.57 17.83 44.61
#